data_98a666e6550d108e24962d08dfa322a5
#
_entry.id   98a666e6550d108e24962d08dfa322a5
#
_cell.length_a   1.000
_cell.length_b   1.000
_cell.length_c   1.000
_cell.angle_alpha   90.00
_cell.angle_beta   90.00
_cell.angle_gamma   90.00
#
_symmetry.space_group_name_H-M   'P 1'
#
loop_
_entity.id
_entity.type
_entity.pdbx_description
1 polymer ?
#
loop_
_entity_poly.entity_id
_entity_poly.type
_entity_poly.pdbx_seq_one_letter_code
_entity_poly.pdbx_strand_id
1 'polypeptide(L)'
;MQQGNVDGAENNVTALRDHSDVTQYYCFDEHTRIPDIIVLSKTVWDQMSDNQKQVLKDTAADMTDNYKQAWADFENEVLEMAQKNNVELIRDVDMAAFQAACQPIYEKLKTDDPGVYSFVERIQNAG
;
A
#
# COMPACT_ATOMS: atom_id res chain seq x y z
N MET A 1 -7.95 -5.13 19.07
CA MET A 1 -8.61 -3.84 19.40
C MET A 1 -9.93 -4.11 20.15
N GLN A 2 -11.00 -4.50 19.52
CA GLN A 2 -12.32 -4.65 20.18
C GLN A 2 -12.32 -5.56 21.43
N GLN A 3 -11.56 -6.64 21.42
CA GLN A 3 -11.43 -7.57 22.55
C GLN A 3 -10.27 -7.25 23.52
N GLY A 4 -9.55 -6.14 23.31
CA GLY A 4 -8.43 -5.73 24.13
C GLY A 4 -7.13 -6.54 23.96
N ASN A 5 -7.05 -7.42 22.96
CA ASN A 5 -5.86 -8.25 22.72
C ASN A 5 -4.70 -7.47 22.08
N VAL A 6 -5.01 -6.39 21.39
CA VAL A 6 -4.05 -5.45 20.80
C VAL A 6 -4.57 -4.03 20.96
N ASP A 7 -3.66 -3.06 21.12
CA ASP A 7 -4.00 -1.65 21.32
C ASP A 7 -4.12 -0.91 19.98
N GLY A 8 -3.46 -1.40 18.93
CA GLY A 8 -3.49 -0.82 17.59
C GLY A 8 -3.17 -1.84 16.53
N ALA A 9 -3.30 -1.42 15.28
CA ALA A 9 -2.95 -2.20 14.09
C ALA A 9 -2.45 -1.25 12.99
N GLU A 10 -1.67 -1.77 12.09
CA GLU A 10 -1.19 -1.11 10.88
C GLU A 10 -1.98 -1.66 9.69
N ASN A 11 -2.48 -0.79 8.83
CA ASN A 11 -3.16 -1.18 7.60
C ASN A 11 -3.41 0.04 6.69
N ASN A 12 -3.78 -0.20 5.43
CA ASN A 12 -4.26 0.83 4.53
C ASN A 12 -5.50 1.53 5.10
N VAL A 13 -5.70 2.79 4.74
CA VAL A 13 -6.85 3.60 5.19
C VAL A 13 -8.20 2.93 4.89
N THR A 14 -8.28 2.13 3.83
CA THR A 14 -9.48 1.38 3.45
C THR A 14 -9.93 0.35 4.48
N ALA A 15 -9.04 -0.09 5.39
CA ALA A 15 -9.40 -0.96 6.51
C ALA A 15 -10.36 -0.30 7.51
N LEU A 16 -10.41 1.03 7.54
CA LEU A 16 -11.39 1.77 8.34
C LEU A 16 -12.84 1.48 7.94
N ARG A 17 -13.07 0.97 6.74
CA ARG A 17 -14.40 0.53 6.31
C ARG A 17 -15.00 -0.49 7.31
N ASP A 18 -14.16 -1.43 7.75
CA ASP A 18 -14.61 -2.54 8.61
C ASP A 18 -14.24 -2.34 10.09
N HIS A 19 -13.45 -1.32 10.41
CA HIS A 19 -12.86 -1.14 11.74
C HIS A 19 -13.03 0.25 12.34
N SER A 20 -13.74 1.16 11.68
CA SER A 20 -13.93 2.53 12.17
C SER A 20 -14.75 2.60 13.47
N ASP A 21 -15.54 1.57 13.79
CA ASP A 21 -16.29 1.45 15.03
C ASP A 21 -15.42 1.20 16.28
N VAL A 22 -14.20 0.69 16.08
CA VAL A 22 -13.23 0.37 17.15
C VAL A 22 -11.95 1.17 17.05
N THR A 23 -11.84 2.05 16.05
CA THR A 23 -10.68 2.89 15.79
C THR A 23 -10.97 4.31 16.29
N GLN A 24 -10.11 4.84 17.15
CA GLN A 24 -10.21 6.22 17.63
C GLN A 24 -9.33 7.17 16.81
N TYR A 25 -8.15 6.71 16.41
CA TYR A 25 -7.14 7.50 15.69
C TYR A 25 -6.62 6.73 14.48
N TYR A 26 -6.42 7.43 13.37
CA TYR A 26 -5.71 6.89 12.21
C TYR A 26 -4.59 7.86 11.82
N CYS A 27 -3.35 7.38 11.86
CA CYS A 27 -2.16 8.16 11.54
C CYS A 27 -1.71 7.87 10.10
N PHE A 28 -1.55 8.93 9.30
CA PHE A 28 -1.01 8.83 7.94
C PHE A 28 0.51 8.90 7.99
N ASP A 29 1.14 7.82 8.43
CA ASP A 29 2.60 7.72 8.51
C ASP A 29 3.26 7.32 7.17
N GLU A 30 2.46 6.97 6.17
CA GLU A 30 2.88 6.68 4.79
C GLU A 30 4.15 5.80 4.67
N HIS A 31 4.32 4.87 5.60
CA HIS A 31 5.55 4.08 5.76
C HIS A 31 5.74 3.03 4.66
N THR A 32 4.71 2.69 3.90
CA THR A 32 4.80 1.74 2.79
C THR A 32 4.00 2.18 1.56
N ARG A 33 4.47 1.74 0.38
CA ARG A 33 3.73 1.83 -0.89
C ARG A 33 3.88 0.48 -1.59
N ILE A 34 2.93 -0.41 -1.35
CA ILE A 34 2.96 -1.75 -1.93
C ILE A 34 2.13 -1.75 -3.21
N PRO A 35 2.74 -1.98 -4.40
CA PRO A 35 1.99 -2.07 -5.64
C PRO A 35 1.24 -3.39 -5.71
N ASP A 36 -0.02 -3.36 -6.13
CA ASP A 36 -0.74 -4.55 -6.54
C ASP A 36 -0.33 -4.96 -7.95
N ILE A 37 -0.07 -6.24 -8.15
CA ILE A 37 0.41 -6.80 -9.42
C ILE A 37 -0.51 -7.93 -9.85
N ILE A 38 -1.06 -7.81 -11.06
CA ILE A 38 -1.78 -8.91 -11.70
C ILE A 38 -0.77 -9.78 -12.45
N VAL A 39 -0.71 -11.05 -12.09
CA VAL A 39 0.19 -12.02 -12.72
C VAL A 39 -0.60 -13.11 -13.44
N LEU A 40 -0.09 -13.54 -14.58
CA LEU A 40 -0.62 -14.64 -15.35
C LEU A 40 0.42 -15.76 -15.44
N SER A 41 -0.04 -17.02 -15.29
CA SER A 41 0.84 -18.18 -15.46
C SER A 41 1.45 -18.20 -16.87
N LYS A 42 2.78 -18.34 -16.94
CA LYS A 42 3.48 -18.46 -18.23
C LYS A 42 2.97 -19.64 -19.06
N THR A 43 2.67 -20.76 -18.42
CA THR A 43 2.13 -21.95 -19.10
C THR A 43 0.78 -21.65 -19.75
N VAL A 44 -0.10 -20.92 -19.07
CA VAL A 44 -1.40 -20.51 -19.62
C VAL A 44 -1.20 -19.49 -20.74
N TRP A 45 -0.32 -18.50 -20.54
CA TRP A 45 0.01 -17.50 -21.55
C TRP A 45 0.49 -18.13 -22.87
N ASP A 46 1.39 -19.12 -22.78
CA ASP A 46 1.97 -19.77 -23.95
C ASP A 46 0.93 -20.56 -24.77
N GLN A 47 -0.16 -21.00 -24.14
CA GLN A 47 -1.26 -21.72 -24.80
C GLN A 47 -2.31 -20.80 -25.43
N MET A 48 -2.26 -19.50 -25.14
CA MET A 48 -3.21 -18.53 -25.69
C MET A 48 -2.87 -18.16 -27.14
N SER A 49 -3.92 -17.91 -27.93
CA SER A 49 -3.78 -17.29 -29.24
C SER A 49 -3.31 -15.83 -29.12
N ASP A 50 -2.75 -15.29 -30.21
CA ASP A 50 -2.29 -13.88 -30.24
C ASP A 50 -3.44 -12.91 -29.96
N ASN A 51 -4.64 -13.21 -30.47
CA ASN A 51 -5.83 -12.39 -30.17
C ASN A 51 -6.20 -12.39 -28.68
N GLN A 52 -6.17 -13.55 -28.02
CA GLN A 52 -6.42 -13.64 -26.57
C GLN A 52 -5.37 -12.86 -25.76
N LYS A 53 -4.09 -12.99 -26.15
CA LYS A 53 -3.00 -12.23 -25.52
C LYS A 53 -3.18 -10.72 -25.69
N GLN A 54 -3.61 -10.28 -26.89
CA GLN A 54 -3.84 -8.87 -27.15
C GLN A 54 -5.01 -8.32 -26.31
N VAL A 55 -6.14 -9.02 -26.31
CA VAL A 55 -7.30 -8.64 -25.48
C VAL A 55 -6.92 -8.49 -24.01
N LEU A 56 -6.13 -9.45 -23.46
CA LEU A 56 -5.68 -9.35 -22.06
C LEU A 56 -4.79 -8.12 -21.80
N LYS A 57 -3.87 -7.82 -22.73
CA LYS A 57 -3.00 -6.63 -22.60
C LYS A 57 -3.80 -5.34 -22.62
N ASP A 58 -4.73 -5.22 -23.57
CA ASP A 58 -5.55 -4.03 -23.73
C ASP A 58 -6.46 -3.84 -22.51
N THR A 59 -7.11 -4.91 -22.05
CA THR A 59 -7.94 -4.89 -20.84
C THR A 59 -7.13 -4.55 -19.59
N ALA A 60 -5.91 -5.07 -19.44
CA ALA A 60 -5.07 -4.76 -18.30
C ALA A 60 -4.62 -3.28 -18.30
N ALA A 61 -4.36 -2.71 -19.47
CA ALA A 61 -4.03 -1.30 -19.60
C ALA A 61 -5.23 -0.41 -19.20
N ASP A 62 -6.39 -0.66 -19.80
CA ASP A 62 -7.62 0.07 -19.50
C ASP A 62 -8.03 -0.05 -18.02
N MET A 63 -7.88 -1.27 -17.45
CA MET A 63 -8.20 -1.53 -16.06
C MET A 63 -7.28 -0.77 -15.11
N THR A 64 -5.99 -0.62 -15.44
CA THR A 64 -5.03 0.07 -14.59
C THR A 64 -5.45 1.51 -14.32
N ASP A 65 -5.88 2.23 -15.34
CA ASP A 65 -6.29 3.64 -15.20
C ASP A 65 -7.66 3.76 -14.51
N ASN A 66 -8.62 2.91 -14.87
CA ASN A 66 -9.92 2.87 -14.21
C ASN A 66 -9.81 2.49 -12.73
N TYR A 67 -8.91 1.55 -12.40
CA TYR A 67 -8.71 1.10 -11.02
C TYR A 67 -8.12 2.21 -10.13
N LYS A 68 -7.19 3.01 -10.64
CA LYS A 68 -6.63 4.15 -9.90
C LYS A 68 -7.71 5.13 -9.46
N GLN A 69 -8.63 5.46 -10.38
CA GLN A 69 -9.73 6.36 -10.05
C GLN A 69 -10.71 5.71 -9.06
N ALA A 70 -11.12 4.47 -9.31
CA ALA A 70 -12.03 3.75 -8.42
C ALA A 70 -11.44 3.57 -7.01
N TRP A 71 -10.12 3.35 -6.91
CA TRP A 71 -9.44 3.27 -5.62
C TRP A 71 -9.46 4.61 -4.88
N ALA A 72 -9.14 5.71 -5.56
CA ALA A 72 -9.18 7.05 -4.97
C ALA A 72 -10.59 7.42 -4.49
N ASP A 73 -11.61 7.09 -5.26
CA ASP A 73 -13.01 7.32 -4.89
C ASP A 73 -13.39 6.49 -3.65
N PHE A 74 -12.95 5.23 -3.59
CA PHE A 74 -13.17 4.35 -2.46
C PHE A 74 -12.45 4.84 -1.19
N GLU A 75 -11.21 5.29 -1.29
CA GLU A 75 -10.49 5.88 -0.15
C GLU A 75 -11.24 7.11 0.40
N ASN A 76 -11.73 7.99 -0.47
CA ASN A 76 -12.49 9.16 -0.06
C ASN A 76 -13.79 8.77 0.65
N GLU A 77 -14.55 7.81 0.12
CA GLU A 77 -15.76 7.28 0.77
C GLU A 77 -15.47 6.74 2.19
N VAL A 78 -14.39 5.97 2.32
CA VAL A 78 -13.98 5.40 3.62
C VAL A 78 -13.56 6.48 4.60
N LEU A 79 -12.82 7.50 4.15
CA LEU A 79 -12.41 8.62 5.00
C LEU A 79 -13.61 9.42 5.50
N GLU A 80 -14.60 9.69 4.65
CA GLU A 80 -15.85 10.34 5.07
C GLU A 80 -16.61 9.51 6.10
N MET A 81 -16.68 8.21 5.89
CA MET A 81 -17.34 7.29 6.83
C MET A 81 -16.60 7.25 8.17
N ALA A 82 -15.27 7.16 8.16
CA ALA A 82 -14.45 7.18 9.37
C ALA A 82 -14.67 8.45 10.20
N GLN A 83 -14.71 9.61 9.55
CA GLN A 83 -15.01 10.88 10.22
C GLN A 83 -16.42 10.90 10.83
N LYS A 84 -17.44 10.36 10.13
CA LYS A 84 -18.80 10.21 10.68
C LYS A 84 -18.85 9.30 11.90
N ASN A 85 -17.93 8.33 11.98
CA ASN A 85 -17.76 7.43 13.13
C ASN A 85 -16.81 8.02 14.20
N ASN A 86 -16.45 9.31 14.09
CA ASN A 86 -15.58 10.05 15.00
C ASN A 86 -14.14 9.52 15.08
N VAL A 87 -13.63 8.93 14.00
CA VAL A 87 -12.21 8.60 13.89
C VAL A 87 -11.43 9.90 13.66
N GLU A 88 -10.46 10.18 14.51
CA GLU A 88 -9.54 11.31 14.33
C GLU A 88 -8.46 10.96 13.32
N LEU A 89 -8.38 11.73 12.23
CA LEU A 89 -7.43 11.54 11.14
C LEU A 89 -6.20 12.43 11.36
N ILE A 90 -5.09 11.82 11.78
CA ILE A 90 -3.83 12.51 12.09
C ILE A 90 -2.96 12.54 10.84
N ARG A 91 -2.73 13.75 10.30
CA ARG A 91 -1.91 13.97 9.09
C ARG A 91 -0.58 14.67 9.38
N ASP A 92 -0.45 15.30 10.55
CA ASP A 92 0.78 15.95 10.99
C ASP A 92 1.65 14.94 11.74
N VAL A 93 2.33 14.09 10.95
CA VAL A 93 3.20 13.02 11.46
C VAL A 93 4.65 13.41 11.23
N ASP A 94 5.51 13.29 12.24
CA ASP A 94 6.95 13.52 12.11
C ASP A 94 7.62 12.38 11.33
N MET A 95 7.53 12.46 10.01
CA MET A 95 8.12 11.48 9.10
C MET A 95 9.64 11.39 9.25
N ALA A 96 10.31 12.51 9.60
CA ALA A 96 11.76 12.53 9.78
C ALA A 96 12.19 11.68 10.99
N ALA A 97 11.43 11.72 12.08
CA ALA A 97 11.68 10.88 13.24
C ALA A 97 11.51 9.39 12.91
N PHE A 98 10.48 9.00 12.14
CA PHE A 98 10.29 7.63 11.67
C PHE A 98 11.44 7.16 10.77
N GLN A 99 11.84 7.98 9.80
CA GLN A 99 12.97 7.67 8.92
C GLN A 99 14.28 7.52 9.69
N ALA A 100 14.54 8.40 10.65
CA ALA A 100 15.73 8.31 11.51
C ALA A 100 15.75 7.01 12.33
N ALA A 101 14.60 6.60 12.86
CA ALA A 101 14.48 5.34 13.60
C ALA A 101 14.74 4.09 12.73
N CYS A 102 14.49 4.18 11.41
CA CYS A 102 14.74 3.09 10.46
C CYS A 102 16.20 3.00 9.97
N GLN A 103 17.01 4.05 10.12
CA GLN A 103 18.40 4.07 9.64
C GLN A 103 19.24 2.88 10.08
N PRO A 104 19.21 2.42 11.35
CA PRO A 104 19.98 1.26 11.76
C PRO A 104 19.64 -0.02 10.99
N ILE A 105 18.39 -0.15 10.51
CA ILE A 105 17.95 -1.29 9.71
C ILE A 105 18.63 -1.25 8.34
N TYR A 106 18.70 -0.09 7.70
CA TYR A 106 19.36 0.08 6.40
C TYR A 106 20.88 -0.14 6.50
N GLU A 107 21.52 0.37 7.56
CA GLU A 107 22.95 0.12 7.78
C GLU A 107 23.25 -1.36 7.99
N LYS A 108 22.39 -2.06 8.74
CA LYS A 108 22.50 -3.50 8.90
C LYS A 108 22.32 -4.23 7.57
N LEU A 109 21.29 -3.88 6.79
CA LEU A 109 21.02 -4.48 5.49
C LEU A 109 22.17 -4.29 4.50
N LYS A 110 22.83 -3.13 4.53
CA LYS A 110 24.00 -2.82 3.71
C LYS A 110 25.15 -3.81 3.93
N THR A 111 25.28 -4.29 5.16
CA THR A 111 26.31 -5.26 5.53
C THR A 111 25.85 -6.69 5.29
N ASP A 112 24.62 -7.02 5.65
CA ASP A 112 24.11 -8.40 5.61
C ASP A 112 23.72 -8.84 4.18
N ASP A 113 23.16 -7.92 3.37
CA ASP A 113 22.77 -8.19 1.99
C ASP A 113 22.95 -6.95 1.10
N PRO A 114 24.20 -6.71 0.63
CA PRO A 114 24.49 -5.57 -0.26
C PRO A 114 23.69 -5.59 -1.57
N GLY A 115 23.28 -6.77 -2.03
CA GLY A 115 22.46 -6.93 -3.23
C GLY A 115 21.07 -6.31 -3.04
N VAL A 116 20.38 -6.67 -1.98
CA VAL A 116 19.09 -6.08 -1.62
C VAL A 116 19.26 -4.60 -1.29
N TYR A 117 20.30 -4.20 -0.57
CA TYR A 117 20.55 -2.79 -0.27
C TYR A 117 20.68 -1.93 -1.53
N SER A 118 21.27 -2.45 -2.60
CA SER A 118 21.37 -1.71 -3.88
C SER A 118 20.01 -1.36 -4.49
N PHE A 119 18.99 -2.19 -4.26
CA PHE A 119 17.61 -1.85 -4.66
C PHE A 119 17.02 -0.75 -3.79
N VAL A 120 17.29 -0.77 -2.49
CA VAL A 120 16.86 0.30 -1.57
C VAL A 120 17.42 1.65 -2.03
N GLU A 121 18.74 1.73 -2.31
CA GLU A 121 19.37 2.96 -2.81
C GLU A 121 18.72 3.43 -4.13
N ARG A 122 18.43 2.52 -5.05
CA ARG A 122 17.76 2.86 -6.31
C ARG A 122 16.36 3.40 -6.09
N ILE A 123 15.60 2.85 -5.16
CA ILE A 123 14.26 3.32 -4.82
C ILE A 123 14.34 4.71 -4.18
N GLN A 124 15.23 4.91 -3.21
CA GLN A 124 15.41 6.19 -2.54
C GLN A 124 15.86 7.32 -3.47
N ASN A 125 16.61 6.98 -4.52
CA ASN A 125 17.08 7.95 -5.52
C ASN A 125 16.12 8.15 -6.71
N ALA A 126 15.00 7.45 -6.76
CA ALA A 126 14.02 7.51 -7.85
C ALA A 126 12.88 8.52 -7.60
N GLY A 127 12.82 9.11 -6.41
CA GLY A 127 11.76 10.04 -5.96
C GLY A 127 12.07 11.50 -6.22
#